data_cd515ef9f72da37b6a9e61e9d78b84b8
#
_entry.id   cd515ef9f72da37b6a9e61e9d78b84b8
#
_cell.length_a   1.000
_cell.length_b   1.000
_cell.length_c   1.000
_cell.angle_alpha   90.00
_cell.angle_beta   90.00
_cell.angle_gamma   90.00
#
_symmetry.space_group_name_H-M   'P 1'
#
loop_
_entity.id
_entity.type
_entity.pdbx_description
1 polymer ?
#
loop_
_entity_poly.entity_id
_entity_poly.type
_entity_poly.pdbx_seq_one_letter_code
_entity_poly.pdbx_strand_id
1 'polypeptide(L)'
;MVQEILTDIFSTYRYNRYTNHFQGSITVPPQRKDVSTMHNPSRSQLLRRPRVPRMLYESCGGFLSGLLLAGTYVGNMTSPLPIAIAANLGSAGAVSVLAGSLISYLISNTMLDNLPLLFALVVVVCLRVMKRPAKTSAGIACSTGLCVFFSGIVVSLLFHASGAEVIGYTMTAALTGCASYFMHAVFASVRSTGKIPLRSTDGCAAAVVLILTVAAFSCYGIPSMNAGGIISVAVTLIGAKKFRCAGGVICGALSACGAILGSPEAGMPLLILPVGGLLVGYLAEKNRFLIAGVFFLFSLMALITFGTSLLQISAVINLFLGSAAFLFLDSSWLDKWLVTDLPDRSDNTLPLSSRLQYMADAIRSVREDTDAIAAILPQEEPTGDATREVCETVCGSCRHKLRCWESAYEETLTGFRKMESHLGADQPPIPEELAHCSRKERLRALFSRHAANRRKARFLAARTAESRTVLLEQLAAAEDLLHATSDHLHIRYSSELSDTVRRKLLHYGYPCDSAAVYH
;
A
#
# COMPACT_ATOMS: atom_id res chain seq x y z
N MET A 1 9.94 7.33 -18.99
CA MET A 1 10.10 6.75 -17.63
C MET A 1 8.85 6.92 -16.76
N VAL A 2 8.32 8.13 -16.49
CA VAL A 2 7.08 8.29 -15.68
C VAL A 2 5.83 7.83 -16.44
N GLN A 3 5.79 7.96 -17.76
CA GLN A 3 4.68 7.55 -18.60
C GLN A 3 4.63 6.04 -18.85
N GLU A 4 5.76 5.35 -18.80
CA GLU A 4 5.84 3.87 -18.90
C GLU A 4 5.42 3.20 -17.59
N ILE A 5 5.77 3.77 -16.44
CA ILE A 5 5.32 3.26 -15.12
C ILE A 5 3.80 3.38 -14.96
N LEU A 6 3.19 4.43 -15.51
CA LEU A 6 1.73 4.60 -15.49
C LEU A 6 1.02 3.62 -16.43
N THR A 7 1.60 3.28 -17.58
CA THR A 7 1.02 2.28 -18.51
C THR A 7 1.07 0.87 -17.93
N ASP A 8 2.12 0.49 -17.20
CA ASP A 8 2.21 -0.82 -16.54
C ASP A 8 1.24 -0.97 -15.38
N ILE A 9 1.02 0.09 -14.59
CA ILE A 9 0.01 0.09 -13.53
C ILE A 9 -1.41 -0.07 -14.13
N PHE A 10 -1.69 0.55 -15.27
CA PHE A 10 -3.00 0.43 -15.94
C PHE A 10 -3.20 -0.89 -16.67
N SER A 11 -2.14 -1.56 -17.15
CA SER A 11 -2.25 -2.88 -17.78
C SER A 11 -2.56 -3.97 -16.75
N THR A 12 -1.95 -3.92 -15.58
CA THR A 12 -2.21 -4.85 -14.46
C THR A 12 -3.65 -4.71 -13.93
N TYR A 13 -4.22 -3.49 -14.02
CA TYR A 13 -5.62 -3.25 -13.61
C TYR A 13 -6.65 -3.81 -14.62
N ARG A 14 -6.26 -4.00 -15.88
CA ARG A 14 -7.13 -4.56 -16.93
C ARG A 14 -7.20 -6.08 -16.90
N TYR A 15 -6.16 -6.76 -16.41
CA TYR A 15 -6.12 -8.23 -16.33
C TYR A 15 -7.09 -8.80 -15.28
N ASN A 16 -7.33 -8.09 -14.20
CA ASN A 16 -8.22 -8.53 -13.11
C ASN A 16 -9.73 -8.41 -13.44
N ARG A 17 -10.10 -7.88 -14.60
CA ARG A 17 -11.51 -7.70 -15.00
C ARG A 17 -12.08 -8.86 -15.83
N TYR A 18 -11.23 -9.78 -16.31
CA TYR A 18 -11.65 -10.86 -17.22
C TYR A 18 -11.89 -12.22 -16.55
N THR A 19 -11.61 -12.38 -15.26
CA THR A 19 -11.79 -13.66 -14.56
C THR A 19 -13.14 -13.85 -13.89
N ASN A 20 -14.08 -12.88 -13.95
CA ASN A 20 -15.38 -12.96 -13.29
C ASN A 20 -16.56 -13.33 -14.23
N HIS A 21 -16.30 -13.88 -15.42
CA HIS A 21 -17.38 -14.28 -16.35
C HIS A 21 -17.33 -15.77 -16.70
N PHE A 22 -17.35 -16.64 -15.67
CA PHE A 22 -17.72 -18.05 -15.86
C PHE A 22 -18.51 -18.53 -14.64
N GLN A 23 -19.77 -18.12 -14.56
CA GLN A 23 -20.77 -18.82 -13.77
C GLN A 23 -21.78 -19.41 -14.74
N GLY A 24 -21.55 -20.67 -15.09
CA GLY A 24 -22.51 -21.49 -15.80
C GLY A 24 -23.72 -21.77 -14.91
N SER A 25 -24.89 -21.40 -15.39
CA SER A 25 -26.19 -21.68 -14.79
C SER A 25 -26.43 -23.17 -14.72
N ILE A 26 -26.47 -23.75 -13.52
CA ILE A 26 -27.02 -25.06 -13.25
C ILE A 26 -28.48 -24.83 -12.79
N THR A 27 -29.41 -25.15 -13.67
CA THR A 27 -30.83 -25.20 -13.36
C THR A 27 -31.13 -26.42 -12.48
N VAL A 28 -31.60 -26.16 -11.26
CA VAL A 28 -32.16 -27.19 -10.35
C VAL A 28 -33.66 -27.18 -10.51
N PRO A 29 -34.34 -28.35 -10.69
CA PRO A 29 -35.79 -28.43 -10.85
C PRO A 29 -36.54 -28.21 -9.53
N PRO A 30 -37.80 -27.79 -9.57
CA PRO A 30 -38.56 -27.39 -8.40
C PRO A 30 -39.01 -28.59 -7.56
N GLN A 31 -38.70 -28.61 -6.29
CA GLN A 31 -39.27 -29.55 -5.33
C GLN A 31 -40.56 -29.00 -4.71
N ARG A 32 -41.51 -29.89 -4.65
CA ARG A 32 -42.92 -29.77 -4.18
C ARG A 32 -43.01 -29.17 -2.76
N LYS A 33 -43.97 -28.27 -2.63
CA LYS A 33 -44.64 -27.93 -1.38
C LYS A 33 -45.44 -29.13 -0.90
N ASP A 34 -45.40 -29.38 0.38
CA ASP A 34 -46.45 -29.70 1.31
C ASP A 34 -45.87 -30.43 2.53
N VAL A 35 -45.90 -29.78 3.66
CA VAL A 35 -46.33 -30.37 4.94
C VAL A 35 -46.52 -29.23 5.94
N SER A 36 -47.76 -29.09 6.35
CA SER A 36 -48.25 -28.31 7.49
C SER A 36 -47.69 -28.82 8.79
N THR A 37 -47.11 -27.96 9.67
CA THR A 37 -47.04 -28.22 11.09
C THR A 37 -47.06 -26.95 11.92
N MET A 38 -48.10 -26.86 12.66
CA MET A 38 -48.30 -26.35 14.03
C MET A 38 -47.40 -25.21 14.54
N HIS A 39 -48.10 -24.10 14.67
CA HIS A 39 -47.78 -22.94 15.51
C HIS A 39 -47.48 -23.35 16.96
N ASN A 40 -46.29 -23.00 17.43
CA ASN A 40 -45.99 -22.88 18.85
C ASN A 40 -45.46 -21.46 19.12
N PRO A 41 -46.28 -20.56 19.68
CA PRO A 41 -45.79 -19.22 20.01
C PRO A 41 -45.23 -19.23 21.42
N SER A 42 -43.93 -19.39 21.56
CA SER A 42 -43.28 -19.28 22.86
C SER A 42 -42.01 -18.43 22.85
N ARG A 43 -42.12 -17.34 23.57
CA ARG A 43 -41.06 -16.69 24.37
C ARG A 43 -39.87 -16.01 23.74
N SER A 44 -39.89 -15.51 22.52
CA SER A 44 -38.81 -14.61 22.03
C SER A 44 -39.26 -13.16 21.71
N GLN A 45 -40.43 -12.75 22.23
CA GLN A 45 -40.93 -11.38 22.02
C GLN A 45 -40.54 -10.34 23.08
N LEU A 46 -39.76 -10.73 24.08
CA LEU A 46 -39.30 -9.81 25.15
C LEU A 46 -37.83 -9.52 24.96
N LEU A 47 -37.54 -8.49 24.22
CA LEU A 47 -36.36 -7.60 24.18
C LEU A 47 -36.06 -7.13 22.74
N ARG A 48 -37.06 -6.63 22.03
CA ARG A 48 -36.77 -5.68 20.94
C ARG A 48 -36.23 -4.41 21.58
N ARG A 49 -34.91 -4.34 21.74
CA ARG A 49 -34.23 -3.03 21.98
C ARG A 49 -34.75 -2.06 20.92
N PRO A 50 -35.20 -0.86 21.29
CA PRO A 50 -35.64 0.13 20.31
C PRO A 50 -34.51 0.31 19.32
N ARG A 51 -34.74 -0.05 18.05
CA ARG A 51 -33.80 0.28 16.96
C ARG A 51 -33.86 1.76 16.80
N VAL A 52 -32.92 2.48 17.41
CA VAL A 52 -32.73 3.90 17.16
C VAL A 52 -32.61 4.07 15.63
N PRO A 53 -33.40 4.95 15.02
CA PRO A 53 -33.45 5.09 13.58
C PRO A 53 -32.05 5.44 13.06
N ARG A 54 -31.60 4.75 12.02
CA ARG A 54 -30.26 4.91 11.42
C ARG A 54 -29.93 6.38 11.14
N MET A 55 -30.94 7.17 10.75
CA MET A 55 -30.79 8.61 10.52
C MET A 55 -30.29 9.35 11.77
N LEU A 56 -30.71 8.95 12.97
CA LEU A 56 -30.30 9.62 14.21
C LEU A 56 -28.80 9.38 14.48
N TYR A 57 -28.31 8.17 14.28
CA TYR A 57 -26.87 7.86 14.40
C TYR A 57 -26.03 8.61 13.37
N GLU A 58 -26.48 8.64 12.10
CA GLU A 58 -25.78 9.38 11.04
C GLU A 58 -25.78 10.89 11.33
N SER A 59 -26.86 11.44 11.88
CA SER A 59 -26.95 12.87 12.22
C SER A 59 -26.13 13.22 13.46
N CYS A 60 -26.22 12.45 14.55
CA CYS A 60 -25.43 12.70 15.75
C CYS A 60 -23.93 12.51 15.48
N GLY A 61 -23.55 11.43 14.79
CA GLY A 61 -22.17 11.18 14.39
C GLY A 61 -21.64 12.24 13.44
N GLY A 62 -22.45 12.68 12.48
CA GLY A 62 -22.13 13.77 11.56
C GLY A 62 -21.91 15.09 12.30
N PHE A 63 -22.81 15.46 13.20
CA PHE A 63 -22.68 16.68 13.99
C PHE A 63 -21.42 16.68 14.85
N LEU A 64 -21.19 15.58 15.57
CA LEU A 64 -20.01 15.44 16.43
C LEU A 64 -18.71 15.47 15.61
N SER A 65 -18.67 14.80 14.48
CA SER A 65 -17.50 14.81 13.59
C SER A 65 -17.24 16.20 13.01
N GLY A 66 -18.29 16.93 12.61
CA GLY A 66 -18.16 18.31 12.17
C GLY A 66 -17.64 19.22 13.26
N LEU A 67 -18.18 19.10 14.48
CA LEU A 67 -17.78 19.91 15.63
C LEU A 67 -16.32 19.66 16.03
N LEU A 68 -15.90 18.40 16.08
CA LEU A 68 -14.57 18.01 16.55
C LEU A 68 -13.48 18.15 15.49
N LEU A 69 -13.79 17.98 14.20
CA LEU A 69 -12.76 17.90 13.17
C LEU A 69 -12.62 19.17 12.32
N ALA A 70 -13.57 20.11 12.37
CA ALA A 70 -13.51 21.31 11.54
C ALA A 70 -12.42 22.30 11.97
N GLY A 71 -12.17 22.43 13.27
CA GLY A 71 -11.14 23.32 13.82
C GLY A 71 -9.74 22.70 13.87
N THR A 72 -9.51 21.54 13.23
CA THR A 72 -8.21 20.86 13.27
C THR A 72 -7.36 21.15 12.04
N TYR A 73 -6.06 20.88 12.17
CA TYR A 73 -5.09 21.02 11.09
C TYR A 73 -4.45 19.65 10.81
N VAL A 74 -4.03 19.43 9.58
CA VAL A 74 -3.20 18.28 9.17
C VAL A 74 -1.94 18.85 8.53
N GLY A 75 -0.83 18.79 9.23
CA GLY A 75 0.34 19.61 8.92
C GLY A 75 -0.01 21.10 9.10
N ASN A 76 0.37 21.92 8.14
CA ASN A 76 0.03 23.36 8.13
C ASN A 76 -1.28 23.68 7.38
N MET A 77 -2.08 22.65 7.05
CA MET A 77 -3.32 22.81 6.29
C MET A 77 -4.53 22.53 7.18
N THR A 78 -5.61 23.26 6.95
CA THR A 78 -6.89 22.99 7.61
C THR A 78 -7.40 21.60 7.27
N SER A 79 -8.00 20.93 8.24
CA SER A 79 -8.40 19.53 8.13
C SER A 79 -9.44 19.30 7.01
N PRO A 80 -9.16 18.40 6.06
CA PRO A 80 -10.10 18.03 5.00
C PRO A 80 -11.22 17.10 5.47
N LEU A 81 -11.12 16.58 6.70
CA LEU A 81 -11.97 15.50 7.21
C LEU A 81 -13.46 15.82 7.25
N PRO A 82 -13.93 17.03 7.66
CA PRO A 82 -15.35 17.34 7.68
C PRO A 82 -15.98 17.22 6.28
N ILE A 83 -15.30 17.73 5.25
CA ILE A 83 -15.78 17.65 3.87
C ILE A 83 -15.80 16.20 3.38
N ALA A 84 -14.73 15.44 3.68
CA ALA A 84 -14.63 14.03 3.32
C ALA A 84 -15.72 13.18 3.98
N ILE A 85 -16.05 13.46 5.25
CA ILE A 85 -17.13 12.79 5.98
C ILE A 85 -18.50 13.18 5.41
N ALA A 86 -18.77 14.48 5.22
CA ALA A 86 -20.02 14.96 4.64
C ALA A 86 -20.29 14.35 3.26
N ALA A 87 -19.25 14.21 2.43
CA ALA A 87 -19.33 13.59 1.12
C ALA A 87 -19.74 12.10 1.17
N ASN A 88 -19.52 11.41 2.27
CA ASN A 88 -19.76 9.96 2.41
C ASN A 88 -20.99 9.61 3.26
N LEU A 89 -21.55 10.58 4.02
CA LEU A 89 -22.78 10.39 4.79
C LEU A 89 -24.04 10.58 3.92
N GLY A 90 -25.19 10.17 4.45
CA GLY A 90 -26.49 10.50 3.89
C GLY A 90 -26.79 12.00 3.97
N SER A 91 -27.86 12.48 3.32
CA SER A 91 -28.21 13.91 3.29
C SER A 91 -28.38 14.52 4.69
N ALA A 92 -29.05 13.81 5.61
CA ALA A 92 -29.23 14.27 6.99
C ALA A 92 -27.88 14.36 7.75
N GLY A 93 -27.01 13.34 7.59
CA GLY A 93 -25.68 13.35 8.18
C GLY A 93 -24.79 14.46 7.61
N ALA A 94 -24.84 14.70 6.31
CA ALA A 94 -24.07 15.78 5.67
C ALA A 94 -24.49 17.18 6.18
N VAL A 95 -25.79 17.42 6.34
CA VAL A 95 -26.31 18.67 6.93
C VAL A 95 -25.84 18.81 8.40
N SER A 96 -25.84 17.72 9.14
CA SER A 96 -25.38 17.72 10.54
C SER A 96 -23.88 18.01 10.65
N VAL A 97 -23.03 17.48 9.71
CA VAL A 97 -21.61 17.85 9.63
C VAL A 97 -21.44 19.35 9.39
N LEU A 98 -22.21 19.92 8.46
CA LEU A 98 -22.17 21.36 8.19
C LEU A 98 -22.51 22.17 9.43
N ALA A 99 -23.58 21.81 10.13
CA ALA A 99 -24.00 22.51 11.38
C ALA A 99 -22.90 22.42 12.46
N GLY A 100 -22.32 21.21 12.66
CA GLY A 100 -21.22 21.01 13.61
C GLY A 100 -19.97 21.81 13.24
N SER A 101 -19.60 21.83 11.97
CA SER A 101 -18.43 22.56 11.48
C SER A 101 -18.61 24.07 11.62
N LEU A 102 -19.81 24.59 11.34
CA LEU A 102 -20.11 26.01 11.49
C LEU A 102 -19.99 26.44 12.95
N ILE A 103 -20.52 25.66 13.89
CA ILE A 103 -20.38 25.91 15.32
C ILE A 103 -18.92 25.87 15.76
N SER A 104 -18.14 24.89 15.25
CA SER A 104 -16.70 24.78 15.54
C SER A 104 -15.94 26.03 15.11
N TYR A 105 -16.15 26.50 13.87
CA TYR A 105 -15.51 27.73 13.36
C TYR A 105 -15.93 29.00 14.10
N LEU A 106 -17.18 29.07 14.57
CA LEU A 106 -17.64 30.17 15.38
C LEU A 106 -16.98 30.19 16.78
N ILE A 107 -16.91 29.03 17.44
CA ILE A 107 -16.26 28.90 18.75
C ILE A 107 -14.75 29.22 18.67
N SER A 108 -14.08 28.76 17.63
CA SER A 108 -12.64 28.96 17.40
C SER A 108 -12.33 30.37 16.87
N ASN A 109 -13.31 31.16 16.50
CA ASN A 109 -13.16 32.46 15.83
C ASN A 109 -12.29 32.42 14.56
N THR A 110 -12.31 31.28 13.85
CA THR A 110 -11.51 31.01 12.63
C THR A 110 -12.36 30.95 11.37
N MET A 111 -13.55 31.54 11.41
CA MET A 111 -14.54 31.46 10.34
C MET A 111 -14.02 32.09 9.02
N LEU A 112 -13.31 33.22 9.10
CA LEU A 112 -12.77 33.93 7.94
C LEU A 112 -11.63 33.18 7.31
N ASP A 113 -10.73 32.59 8.10
CA ASP A 113 -9.58 31.83 7.63
C ASP A 113 -10.00 30.54 6.92
N ASN A 114 -11.12 29.94 7.34
CA ASN A 114 -11.66 28.70 6.80
C ASN A 114 -12.83 28.90 5.82
N LEU A 115 -13.04 30.11 5.35
CA LEU A 115 -14.12 30.45 4.43
C LEU A 115 -14.15 29.58 3.16
N PRO A 116 -13.01 29.25 2.51
CA PRO A 116 -12.98 28.38 1.34
C PRO A 116 -13.50 26.96 1.64
N LEU A 117 -13.14 26.41 2.80
CA LEU A 117 -13.59 25.07 3.22
C LEU A 117 -15.06 25.05 3.61
N LEU A 118 -15.53 26.11 4.27
CA LEU A 118 -16.94 26.26 4.60
C LEU A 118 -17.79 26.33 3.32
N PHE A 119 -17.35 27.12 2.34
CA PHE A 119 -18.04 27.23 1.06
C PHE A 119 -18.05 25.90 0.31
N ALA A 120 -16.90 25.21 0.26
CA ALA A 120 -16.81 23.86 -0.32
C ALA A 120 -17.75 22.87 0.38
N LEU A 121 -17.82 22.92 1.72
CA LEU A 121 -18.69 22.06 2.51
C LEU A 121 -20.17 22.31 2.19
N VAL A 122 -20.58 23.57 2.06
CA VAL A 122 -21.95 23.95 1.65
C VAL A 122 -22.26 23.36 0.27
N VAL A 123 -21.35 23.51 -0.71
CA VAL A 123 -21.56 22.96 -2.06
C VAL A 123 -21.69 21.44 -2.02
N VAL A 124 -20.83 20.73 -1.28
CA VAL A 124 -20.90 19.27 -1.13
C VAL A 124 -22.21 18.85 -0.48
N VAL A 125 -22.66 19.54 0.56
CA VAL A 125 -23.95 19.28 1.22
C VAL A 125 -25.11 19.51 0.25
N CYS A 126 -25.11 20.59 -0.53
CA CYS A 126 -26.13 20.85 -1.54
C CYS A 126 -26.19 19.72 -2.58
N LEU A 127 -25.04 19.24 -3.08
CA LEU A 127 -24.99 18.11 -4.01
C LEU A 127 -25.57 16.83 -3.41
N ARG A 128 -25.34 16.60 -2.11
CA ARG A 128 -25.90 15.45 -1.38
C ARG A 128 -27.41 15.55 -1.18
N VAL A 129 -27.91 16.75 -0.83
CA VAL A 129 -29.35 16.98 -0.67
C VAL A 129 -30.08 16.85 -2.00
N MET A 130 -29.49 17.34 -3.10
CA MET A 130 -30.04 17.18 -4.46
C MET A 130 -29.99 15.73 -5.00
N LYS A 131 -29.54 14.77 -4.19
CA LYS A 131 -29.43 13.35 -4.55
C LYS A 131 -28.63 13.09 -5.84
N ARG A 132 -27.63 13.90 -6.12
CA ARG A 132 -26.69 13.74 -7.24
C ARG A 132 -25.28 13.33 -6.78
N PRO A 133 -25.11 12.34 -5.85
CA PRO A 133 -23.79 11.88 -5.49
C PRO A 133 -23.19 11.07 -6.63
N ALA A 134 -21.90 11.23 -6.83
CA ALA A 134 -21.15 10.29 -7.66
C ALA A 134 -21.29 8.87 -7.08
N LYS A 135 -21.46 7.86 -7.95
CA LYS A 135 -21.68 6.47 -7.54
C LYS A 135 -20.39 5.72 -7.26
N THR A 136 -19.27 6.22 -7.76
CA THR A 136 -17.96 5.57 -7.66
C THR A 136 -17.08 6.30 -6.64
N SER A 137 -16.19 5.57 -5.95
CA SER A 137 -15.23 6.15 -5.01
C SER A 137 -14.37 7.25 -5.65
N ALA A 138 -13.88 7.00 -6.87
CA ALA A 138 -13.14 7.99 -7.63
C ALA A 138 -13.97 9.23 -7.98
N GLY A 139 -15.25 9.06 -8.32
CA GLY A 139 -16.15 10.18 -8.61
C GLY A 139 -16.42 11.06 -7.38
N ILE A 140 -16.56 10.46 -6.19
CA ILE A 140 -16.70 11.20 -4.93
C ILE A 140 -15.41 11.95 -4.62
N ALA A 141 -14.26 11.31 -4.75
CA ALA A 141 -12.95 11.94 -4.54
C ALA A 141 -12.73 13.14 -5.48
N CYS A 142 -12.97 12.96 -6.78
CA CYS A 142 -12.84 14.04 -7.75
C CYS A 142 -13.83 15.18 -7.48
N SER A 143 -15.09 14.88 -7.22
CA SER A 143 -16.10 15.91 -6.96
C SER A 143 -15.80 16.73 -5.69
N THR A 144 -15.36 16.09 -4.60
CA THR A 144 -15.00 16.78 -3.36
C THR A 144 -13.72 17.60 -3.52
N GLY A 145 -12.67 17.05 -4.17
CA GLY A 145 -11.45 17.78 -4.48
C GLY A 145 -11.70 19.00 -5.35
N LEU A 146 -12.50 18.86 -6.41
CA LEU A 146 -12.88 19.97 -7.29
C LEU A 146 -13.71 21.03 -6.54
N CYS A 147 -14.63 20.65 -5.66
CA CYS A 147 -15.38 21.61 -4.85
C CYS A 147 -14.45 22.46 -3.98
N VAL A 148 -13.45 21.86 -3.33
CA VAL A 148 -12.47 22.59 -2.52
C VAL A 148 -11.59 23.48 -3.39
N PHE A 149 -11.13 22.97 -4.53
CA PHE A 149 -10.29 23.71 -5.47
C PHE A 149 -11.00 24.97 -5.99
N PHE A 150 -12.20 24.83 -6.54
CA PHE A 150 -12.97 25.96 -7.05
C PHE A 150 -13.37 26.94 -5.96
N SER A 151 -13.73 26.46 -4.79
CA SER A 151 -14.03 27.29 -3.62
C SER A 151 -12.80 28.11 -3.20
N GLY A 152 -11.60 27.48 -3.18
CA GLY A 152 -10.34 28.17 -2.91
C GLY A 152 -10.03 29.27 -3.95
N ILE A 153 -10.22 28.99 -5.25
CA ILE A 153 -10.04 29.98 -6.31
C ILE A 153 -11.02 31.14 -6.15
N VAL A 154 -12.29 30.87 -5.92
CA VAL A 154 -13.31 31.95 -5.75
C VAL A 154 -12.95 32.86 -4.59
N VAL A 155 -12.57 32.29 -3.45
CA VAL A 155 -12.18 33.07 -2.27
C VAL A 155 -10.87 33.83 -2.54
N SER A 156 -9.90 33.23 -3.21
CA SER A 156 -8.64 33.89 -3.60
C SER A 156 -8.87 35.09 -4.48
N LEU A 157 -9.80 35.01 -5.42
CA LEU A 157 -10.17 36.12 -6.29
C LEU A 157 -10.89 37.24 -5.53
N LEU A 158 -11.75 36.90 -4.57
CA LEU A 158 -12.50 37.88 -3.76
C LEU A 158 -11.61 38.64 -2.77
N PHE A 159 -10.64 37.96 -2.17
CA PHE A 159 -9.80 38.53 -1.11
C PHE A 159 -8.37 38.85 -1.56
N HIS A 160 -8.07 38.77 -2.88
CA HIS A 160 -6.75 39.06 -3.45
C HIS A 160 -5.63 38.25 -2.79
N ALA A 161 -5.87 36.94 -2.60
CA ALA A 161 -4.97 36.05 -1.91
C ALA A 161 -3.60 35.94 -2.61
N SER A 162 -2.55 35.71 -1.83
CA SER A 162 -1.20 35.52 -2.33
C SER A 162 -1.07 34.20 -3.12
N GLY A 163 -0.09 34.12 -4.03
CA GLY A 163 0.17 32.88 -4.80
C GLY A 163 0.45 31.67 -3.90
N ALA A 164 1.04 31.88 -2.73
CA ALA A 164 1.30 30.83 -1.76
C ALA A 164 0.00 30.23 -1.17
N GLU A 165 -1.01 31.05 -0.93
CA GLU A 165 -2.32 30.60 -0.45
C GLU A 165 -3.05 29.77 -1.51
N VAL A 166 -2.97 30.15 -2.79
CA VAL A 166 -3.54 29.37 -3.91
C VAL A 166 -2.92 27.98 -3.98
N ILE A 167 -1.59 27.87 -3.81
CA ILE A 167 -0.90 26.57 -3.73
C ILE A 167 -1.43 25.79 -2.52
N GLY A 168 -1.61 26.42 -1.37
CA GLY A 168 -2.19 25.81 -0.18
C GLY A 168 -3.57 25.23 -0.43
N TYR A 169 -4.47 25.97 -1.09
CA TYR A 169 -5.81 25.47 -1.44
C TYR A 169 -5.77 24.31 -2.44
N THR A 170 -4.83 24.33 -3.39
CA THR A 170 -4.64 23.21 -4.33
C THR A 170 -4.22 21.95 -3.60
N MET A 171 -3.28 22.05 -2.67
CA MET A 171 -2.84 20.91 -1.84
C MET A 171 -3.96 20.40 -0.93
N THR A 172 -4.72 21.33 -0.31
CA THR A 172 -5.88 20.98 0.52
C THR A 172 -6.96 20.28 -0.31
N ALA A 173 -7.19 20.70 -1.55
CA ALA A 173 -8.11 20.06 -2.48
C ALA A 173 -7.69 18.62 -2.82
N ALA A 174 -6.40 18.40 -3.10
CA ALA A 174 -5.85 17.08 -3.35
C ALA A 174 -5.99 16.17 -2.11
N LEU A 175 -5.64 16.69 -0.93
CA LEU A 175 -5.75 15.97 0.34
C LEU A 175 -7.21 15.61 0.66
N THR A 176 -8.16 16.53 0.39
CA THR A 176 -9.60 16.31 0.59
C THR A 176 -10.11 15.21 -0.36
N GLY A 177 -9.69 15.23 -1.61
CA GLY A 177 -10.02 14.19 -2.59
C GLY A 177 -9.54 12.83 -2.15
N CYS A 178 -8.27 12.71 -1.76
CA CYS A 178 -7.69 11.49 -1.22
C CYS A 178 -8.41 11.01 0.05
N ALA A 179 -8.64 11.89 1.01
CA ALA A 179 -9.36 11.57 2.24
C ALA A 179 -10.77 11.06 1.94
N SER A 180 -11.49 11.69 0.99
CA SER A 180 -12.83 11.27 0.57
C SER A 180 -12.85 9.90 -0.09
N TYR A 181 -11.81 9.57 -0.87
CA TYR A 181 -11.65 8.25 -1.50
C TYR A 181 -11.53 7.13 -0.45
N PHE A 182 -10.59 7.29 0.47
CA PHE A 182 -10.35 6.29 1.51
C PHE A 182 -11.50 6.18 2.51
N MET A 183 -12.09 7.32 2.89
CA MET A 183 -13.31 7.33 3.71
C MET A 183 -14.44 6.58 3.02
N HIS A 184 -14.63 6.76 1.71
CA HIS A 184 -15.67 6.04 0.97
C HIS A 184 -15.48 4.53 1.06
N ALA A 185 -14.26 4.03 0.89
CA ALA A 185 -13.95 2.61 1.00
C ALA A 185 -14.30 2.05 2.39
N VAL A 186 -13.90 2.77 3.46
CA VAL A 186 -14.21 2.37 4.83
C VAL A 186 -15.72 2.43 5.11
N PHE A 187 -16.40 3.52 4.74
CA PHE A 187 -17.85 3.65 4.96
C PHE A 187 -18.66 2.65 4.13
N ALA A 188 -18.26 2.35 2.90
CA ALA A 188 -18.90 1.35 2.06
C ALA A 188 -18.80 -0.04 2.70
N SER A 189 -17.63 -0.38 3.21
CA SER A 189 -17.38 -1.64 3.90
C SER A 189 -18.16 -1.75 5.21
N VAL A 190 -18.12 -0.73 6.05
CA VAL A 190 -18.92 -0.68 7.29
C VAL A 190 -20.42 -0.75 6.99
N ARG A 191 -20.87 -0.13 5.89
CA ARG A 191 -22.27 -0.14 5.50
C ARG A 191 -22.74 -1.51 4.99
N SER A 192 -21.87 -2.27 4.31
CA SER A 192 -22.18 -3.58 3.75
C SER A 192 -22.05 -4.71 4.77
N THR A 193 -20.98 -4.72 5.56
CA THR A 193 -20.65 -5.80 6.50
C THR A 193 -20.93 -5.45 7.97
N GLY A 194 -21.16 -4.17 8.27
CA GLY A 194 -21.26 -3.67 9.64
C GLY A 194 -19.93 -3.62 10.39
N LYS A 195 -18.81 -3.93 9.72
CA LYS A 195 -17.50 -4.09 10.32
C LYS A 195 -16.42 -3.42 9.45
N ILE A 196 -15.30 -3.05 10.05
CA ILE A 196 -14.16 -2.46 9.35
C ILE A 196 -13.29 -3.60 8.82
N PRO A 197 -13.12 -3.76 7.50
CA PRO A 197 -12.26 -4.79 6.95
C PRO A 197 -10.81 -4.39 7.14
N LEU A 198 -10.00 -5.29 7.67
CA LEU A 198 -8.56 -5.09 7.85
C LEU A 198 -7.73 -5.87 6.82
N ARG A 199 -8.40 -6.51 5.87
CA ARG A 199 -7.76 -7.34 4.85
C ARG A 199 -7.80 -6.63 3.49
N SER A 200 -6.71 -6.72 2.73
CA SER A 200 -6.57 -6.19 1.36
C SER A 200 -6.52 -4.65 1.25
N THR A 201 -6.95 -4.12 0.13
CA THR A 201 -7.00 -2.69 -0.20
C THR A 201 -7.81 -1.86 0.78
N ASP A 202 -8.86 -2.45 1.37
CA ASP A 202 -9.72 -1.79 2.35
C ASP A 202 -9.02 -1.59 3.70
N GLY A 203 -8.08 -2.49 4.05
CA GLY A 203 -7.21 -2.32 5.21
C GLY A 203 -6.26 -1.13 5.05
N CYS A 204 -5.73 -0.90 3.85
CA CYS A 204 -4.94 0.29 3.56
C CYS A 204 -5.77 1.57 3.69
N ALA A 205 -7.04 1.54 3.24
CA ALA A 205 -7.95 2.66 3.42
C ALA A 205 -8.20 2.96 4.91
N ALA A 206 -8.43 1.93 5.72
CA ALA A 206 -8.60 2.08 7.17
C ALA A 206 -7.33 2.65 7.84
N ALA A 207 -6.14 2.23 7.40
CA ALA A 207 -4.86 2.77 7.88
C ALA A 207 -4.72 4.27 7.58
N VAL A 208 -5.03 4.72 6.37
CA VAL A 208 -4.99 6.14 6.00
C VAL A 208 -6.01 6.94 6.81
N VAL A 209 -7.23 6.43 6.98
CA VAL A 209 -8.25 7.08 7.81
C VAL A 209 -7.79 7.18 9.26
N LEU A 210 -7.13 6.16 9.80
CA LEU A 210 -6.54 6.19 11.14
C LEU A 210 -5.49 7.31 11.26
N ILE A 211 -4.53 7.38 10.32
CA ILE A 211 -3.50 8.42 10.30
C ILE A 211 -4.14 9.82 10.32
N LEU A 212 -5.10 10.07 9.42
CA LEU A 212 -5.76 11.36 9.32
C LEU A 212 -6.57 11.70 10.58
N THR A 213 -7.22 10.71 11.18
CA THR A 213 -7.99 10.88 12.42
C THR A 213 -7.07 11.23 13.59
N VAL A 214 -5.97 10.49 13.75
CA VAL A 214 -4.98 10.77 14.80
C VAL A 214 -4.34 12.14 14.57
N ALA A 215 -4.00 12.50 13.33
CA ALA A 215 -3.46 13.82 13.00
C ALA A 215 -4.41 14.94 13.42
N ALA A 216 -5.69 14.81 13.09
CA ALA A 216 -6.70 15.80 13.47
C ALA A 216 -6.83 15.93 15.01
N PHE A 217 -6.89 14.81 15.72
CA PHE A 217 -6.98 14.84 17.18
C PHE A 217 -5.69 15.31 17.87
N SER A 218 -4.54 15.21 17.20
CA SER A 218 -3.27 15.72 17.73
C SER A 218 -3.21 17.25 17.77
N CYS A 219 -4.08 17.93 17.05
CA CYS A 219 -4.22 19.39 17.14
C CYS A 219 -4.91 19.84 18.43
N TYR A 220 -5.69 18.97 19.06
CA TYR A 220 -6.33 19.25 20.35
C TYR A 220 -5.34 18.96 21.48
N GLY A 221 -4.50 19.93 21.78
CA GLY A 221 -3.56 19.89 22.88
C GLY A 221 -3.88 20.96 23.93
N ILE A 222 -4.12 20.55 25.18
CA ILE A 222 -3.92 21.39 26.34
C ILE A 222 -2.42 21.29 26.68
N PRO A 223 -1.77 22.31 27.28
CA PRO A 223 -0.31 22.26 27.51
C PRO A 223 0.24 21.01 28.16
N SER A 224 -0.60 20.25 28.86
CA SER A 224 -0.25 18.99 29.54
C SER A 224 -0.81 17.73 28.90
N MET A 225 -1.71 17.82 27.90
CA MET A 225 -2.43 16.66 27.35
C MET A 225 -2.67 16.82 25.86
N ASN A 226 -2.48 15.74 25.08
CA ASN A 226 -2.75 15.69 23.65
C ASN A 226 -3.71 14.54 23.33
N ALA A 227 -4.89 14.88 22.81
CA ALA A 227 -5.92 13.88 22.51
C ALA A 227 -5.46 12.84 21.48
N GLY A 228 -4.71 13.27 20.46
CA GLY A 228 -4.12 12.36 19.47
C GLY A 228 -3.13 11.38 20.10
N GLY A 229 -2.31 11.84 21.06
CA GLY A 229 -1.38 10.98 21.80
C GLY A 229 -2.10 9.91 22.62
N ILE A 230 -3.18 10.26 23.30
CA ILE A 230 -4.01 9.33 24.09
C ILE A 230 -4.62 8.26 23.18
N ILE A 231 -5.21 8.68 22.04
CA ILE A 231 -5.78 7.78 21.03
C ILE A 231 -4.71 6.86 20.45
N SER A 232 -3.52 7.39 20.14
CA SER A 232 -2.38 6.66 19.59
C SER A 232 -1.96 5.49 20.50
N VAL A 233 -1.84 5.76 21.80
CA VAL A 233 -1.50 4.75 22.80
C VAL A 233 -2.60 3.68 22.90
N ALA A 234 -3.86 4.10 23.00
CA ALA A 234 -4.98 3.17 23.10
C ALA A 234 -5.09 2.27 21.87
N VAL A 235 -4.99 2.83 20.66
CA VAL A 235 -5.04 2.08 19.39
C VAL A 235 -3.87 1.10 19.29
N THR A 236 -2.67 1.50 19.71
CA THR A 236 -1.48 0.62 19.71
C THR A 236 -1.70 -0.59 20.62
N LEU A 237 -2.20 -0.37 21.84
CA LEU A 237 -2.49 -1.44 22.80
C LEU A 237 -3.62 -2.37 22.33
N ILE A 238 -4.65 -1.82 21.72
CA ILE A 238 -5.74 -2.58 21.11
C ILE A 238 -5.21 -3.44 19.97
N GLY A 239 -4.39 -2.85 19.08
CA GLY A 239 -3.75 -3.55 17.97
C GLY A 239 -2.85 -4.68 18.45
N ALA A 240 -2.04 -4.43 19.49
CA ALA A 240 -1.18 -5.43 20.11
C ALA A 240 -1.98 -6.57 20.75
N LYS A 241 -3.06 -6.27 21.45
CA LYS A 241 -3.93 -7.30 22.10
C LYS A 241 -4.63 -8.15 21.06
N LYS A 242 -5.09 -7.57 19.96
CA LYS A 242 -5.94 -8.22 18.96
C LYS A 242 -5.13 -8.99 17.90
N PHE A 243 -4.09 -8.33 17.38
CA PHE A 243 -3.28 -8.81 16.25
C PHE A 243 -1.85 -9.17 16.64
N ARG A 244 -1.58 -9.27 17.93
CA ARG A 244 -0.26 -9.60 18.51
C ARG A 244 0.83 -8.60 18.05
N CYS A 245 2.07 -9.08 17.89
CA CYS A 245 3.22 -8.24 17.54
C CYS A 245 3.02 -7.41 16.27
N ALA A 246 2.49 -8.02 15.20
CA ALA A 246 2.27 -7.32 13.94
C ALA A 246 1.27 -6.16 14.08
N GLY A 247 0.16 -6.39 14.79
CA GLY A 247 -0.84 -5.35 15.04
C GLY A 247 -0.31 -4.22 15.91
N GLY A 248 0.45 -4.54 16.95
CA GLY A 248 1.07 -3.55 17.82
C GLY A 248 2.04 -2.63 17.07
N VAL A 249 2.90 -3.20 16.23
CA VAL A 249 3.86 -2.44 15.41
C VAL A 249 3.15 -1.57 14.38
N ILE A 250 2.22 -2.16 13.61
CA ILE A 250 1.52 -1.43 12.53
C ILE A 250 0.67 -0.30 13.13
N CYS A 251 -0.18 -0.60 14.11
CA CYS A 251 -1.02 0.43 14.74
C CYS A 251 -0.16 1.51 15.43
N GLY A 252 0.94 1.13 16.08
CA GLY A 252 1.88 2.07 16.69
C GLY A 252 2.54 2.98 15.67
N ALA A 253 3.02 2.43 14.55
CA ALA A 253 3.66 3.20 13.49
C ALA A 253 2.67 4.17 12.81
N LEU A 254 1.49 3.69 12.43
CA LEU A 254 0.44 4.53 11.82
C LEU A 254 -0.01 5.66 12.75
N SER A 255 -0.19 5.34 14.04
CA SER A 255 -0.58 6.34 15.04
C SER A 255 0.53 7.36 15.30
N ALA A 256 1.79 6.94 15.37
CA ALA A 256 2.92 7.86 15.50
C ALA A 256 3.04 8.78 14.28
N CYS A 257 2.93 8.24 13.06
CA CYS A 257 2.90 9.05 11.84
C CYS A 257 1.75 10.07 11.85
N GLY A 258 0.54 9.66 12.25
CA GLY A 258 -0.60 10.56 12.39
C GLY A 258 -0.33 11.67 13.39
N ALA A 259 0.20 11.34 14.56
CA ALA A 259 0.51 12.32 15.60
C ALA A 259 1.56 13.35 15.16
N ILE A 260 2.61 12.92 14.44
CA ILE A 260 3.64 13.81 13.89
C ILE A 260 3.04 14.75 12.83
N LEU A 261 2.15 14.23 11.97
CA LEU A 261 1.46 15.04 10.96
C LEU A 261 0.54 16.11 11.57
N GLY A 262 -0.07 15.83 12.72
CA GLY A 262 -0.94 16.79 13.40
C GLY A 262 -0.19 17.79 14.28
N SER A 263 0.82 17.32 15.02
CA SER A 263 1.67 18.13 15.88
C SER A 263 3.07 17.49 15.96
N PRO A 264 4.05 17.97 15.19
CA PRO A 264 5.40 17.39 15.16
C PRO A 264 6.05 17.31 16.54
N GLU A 265 5.92 18.36 17.34
CA GLU A 265 6.52 18.43 18.68
C GLU A 265 5.93 17.38 19.64
N ALA A 266 4.60 17.25 19.67
CA ALA A 266 3.92 16.29 20.53
C ALA A 266 3.98 14.86 19.96
N GLY A 267 4.18 14.69 18.65
CA GLY A 267 4.24 13.40 17.97
C GLY A 267 5.60 12.72 18.09
N MET A 268 6.71 13.45 18.17
CA MET A 268 8.07 12.87 18.26
C MET A 268 8.24 11.85 19.39
N PRO A 269 7.78 12.11 20.63
CA PRO A 269 7.88 11.12 21.71
C PRO A 269 7.08 9.84 21.44
N LEU A 270 6.09 9.88 20.56
CA LEU A 270 5.24 8.74 20.22
C LEU A 270 5.88 7.77 19.21
N LEU A 271 7.07 8.08 18.67
CA LEU A 271 7.87 7.15 17.86
C LEU A 271 8.27 5.89 18.61
N ILE A 272 8.14 5.87 19.93
CA ILE A 272 8.37 4.68 20.75
C ILE A 272 7.22 3.66 20.64
N LEU A 273 6.02 4.07 20.20
CA LEU A 273 4.84 3.24 20.17
C LEU A 273 5.00 1.93 19.37
N PRO A 274 5.62 1.90 18.17
CA PRO A 274 5.83 0.67 17.42
C PRO A 274 6.65 -0.36 18.21
N VAL A 275 7.69 0.09 18.89
CA VAL A 275 8.57 -0.78 19.69
C VAL A 275 7.84 -1.29 20.93
N GLY A 276 7.15 -0.39 21.64
CA GLY A 276 6.29 -0.77 22.77
C GLY A 276 5.18 -1.72 22.36
N GLY A 277 4.56 -1.49 21.20
CA GLY A 277 3.53 -2.34 20.60
C GLY A 277 4.05 -3.73 20.23
N LEU A 278 5.28 -3.85 19.73
CA LEU A 278 5.95 -5.12 19.48
C LEU A 278 6.09 -5.94 20.76
N LEU A 279 6.69 -5.32 21.78
CA LEU A 279 6.97 -5.95 23.07
C LEU A 279 5.69 -6.47 23.74
N VAL A 280 4.66 -5.63 23.76
CA VAL A 280 3.36 -5.96 24.37
C VAL A 280 2.57 -6.95 23.52
N GLY A 281 2.74 -6.91 22.20
CA GLY A 281 2.13 -7.90 21.29
C GLY A 281 2.59 -9.33 21.56
N TYR A 282 3.81 -9.52 22.07
CA TYR A 282 4.30 -10.82 22.55
C TYR A 282 3.53 -11.29 23.78
N LEU A 283 3.07 -10.35 24.62
CA LEU A 283 2.29 -10.63 25.82
C LEU A 283 0.76 -10.63 25.59
N ALA A 284 0.31 -10.63 24.33
CA ALA A 284 -1.10 -10.48 23.98
C ALA A 284 -2.06 -11.48 24.62
N GLU A 285 -1.59 -12.68 24.99
CA GLU A 285 -2.38 -13.72 25.66
C GLU A 285 -2.59 -13.46 27.16
N LYS A 286 -1.81 -12.58 27.75
CA LYS A 286 -1.85 -12.27 29.17
C LYS A 286 -2.95 -11.27 29.53
N ASN A 287 -3.13 -11.02 30.84
CA ASN A 287 -4.11 -10.08 31.37
C ASN A 287 -3.89 -8.67 30.85
N ARG A 288 -4.98 -7.91 30.63
CA ARG A 288 -4.94 -6.53 30.13
C ARG A 288 -4.14 -5.59 31.05
N PHE A 289 -4.23 -5.77 32.36
CA PHE A 289 -3.48 -4.97 33.32
C PHE A 289 -1.97 -5.17 33.16
N LEU A 290 -1.52 -6.40 32.93
CA LEU A 290 -0.11 -6.70 32.70
C LEU A 290 0.37 -6.09 31.37
N ILE A 291 -0.43 -6.18 30.31
CA ILE A 291 -0.17 -5.60 29.00
C ILE A 291 0.01 -4.08 29.12
N ALA A 292 -0.96 -3.39 29.74
CA ALA A 292 -0.93 -1.95 29.93
C ALA A 292 0.25 -1.53 30.85
N GLY A 293 0.50 -2.26 31.93
CA GLY A 293 1.58 -1.98 32.85
C GLY A 293 2.98 -2.14 32.21
N VAL A 294 3.23 -3.24 31.50
CA VAL A 294 4.51 -3.45 30.79
C VAL A 294 4.71 -2.38 29.70
N PHE A 295 3.66 -2.06 28.93
CA PHE A 295 3.74 -1.00 27.93
C PHE A 295 4.07 0.34 28.54
N PHE A 296 3.38 0.72 29.61
CA PHE A 296 3.59 1.98 30.30
C PHE A 296 5.01 2.08 30.87
N LEU A 297 5.47 1.05 31.57
CA LEU A 297 6.83 1.01 32.13
C LEU A 297 7.92 1.08 31.05
N PHE A 298 7.77 0.30 29.98
CA PHE A 298 8.72 0.34 28.86
C PHE A 298 8.76 1.71 28.19
N SER A 299 7.60 2.28 27.89
CA SER A 299 7.51 3.58 27.23
C SER A 299 7.98 4.71 28.14
N LEU A 300 7.74 4.61 29.45
CA LEU A 300 8.26 5.56 30.44
C LEU A 300 9.78 5.51 30.53
N MET A 301 10.36 4.30 30.61
CA MET A 301 11.82 4.09 30.58
C MET A 301 12.44 4.72 29.33
N ALA A 302 11.85 4.47 28.18
CA ALA A 302 12.33 5.02 26.91
C ALA A 302 12.21 6.55 26.86
N LEU A 303 11.11 7.13 27.35
CA LEU A 303 10.96 8.58 27.44
C LEU A 303 12.00 9.22 28.36
N ILE A 304 12.29 8.61 29.49
CA ILE A 304 13.33 9.10 30.42
C ILE A 304 14.71 9.04 29.76
N THR A 305 14.98 8.00 28.96
CA THR A 305 16.31 7.79 28.33
C THR A 305 16.54 8.73 27.14
N PHE A 306 15.52 8.97 26.33
CA PHE A 306 15.66 9.72 25.07
C PHE A 306 15.12 11.15 25.11
N GLY A 307 14.40 11.51 26.16
CA GLY A 307 13.69 12.78 26.23
C GLY A 307 14.48 13.89 26.94
N THR A 308 14.23 15.11 26.52
CA THR A 308 14.71 16.33 27.19
C THR A 308 13.53 17.25 27.48
N SER A 309 13.36 17.63 28.77
CA SER A 309 12.54 18.74 29.25
C SER A 309 11.00 18.60 29.32
N LEU A 310 10.26 19.70 29.32
CA LEU A 310 8.82 19.86 29.61
C LEU A 310 7.86 19.06 28.70
N LEU A 311 8.28 18.76 27.45
CA LEU A 311 7.51 17.89 26.53
C LEU A 311 7.31 16.46 27.05
N GLN A 312 8.15 16.00 27.98
CA GLN A 312 8.07 14.66 28.56
C GLN A 312 6.85 14.51 29.48
N ILE A 313 6.46 15.54 30.22
CA ILE A 313 5.34 15.48 31.15
C ILE A 313 4.04 15.22 30.37
N SER A 314 3.84 15.94 29.27
CA SER A 314 2.69 15.72 28.38
C SER A 314 2.68 14.30 27.81
N ALA A 315 3.83 13.79 27.35
CA ALA A 315 3.94 12.44 26.81
C ALA A 315 3.64 11.37 27.88
N VAL A 316 4.10 11.54 29.12
CA VAL A 316 3.81 10.63 30.24
C VAL A 316 2.33 10.63 30.58
N ILE A 317 1.69 11.80 30.61
CA ILE A 317 0.25 11.91 30.85
C ILE A 317 -0.53 11.23 29.72
N ASN A 318 -0.15 11.43 28.46
CA ASN A 318 -0.80 10.78 27.32
C ASN A 318 -0.65 9.25 27.36
N LEU A 319 0.54 8.73 27.74
CA LEU A 319 0.79 7.31 27.95
C LEU A 319 -0.11 6.74 29.06
N PHE A 320 -0.19 7.44 30.18
CA PHE A 320 -1.03 7.02 31.32
C PHE A 320 -2.51 6.98 30.93
N LEU A 321 -3.02 8.08 30.37
CA LEU A 321 -4.44 8.19 29.98
C LEU A 321 -4.81 7.24 28.86
N GLY A 322 -3.93 7.05 27.87
CA GLY A 322 -4.14 6.10 26.79
C GLY A 322 -4.14 4.65 27.27
N SER A 323 -3.26 4.31 28.20
CA SER A 323 -3.24 3.00 28.86
C SER A 323 -4.48 2.77 29.73
N ALA A 324 -4.91 3.81 30.45
CA ALA A 324 -6.17 3.76 31.21
C ALA A 324 -7.38 3.59 30.29
N ALA A 325 -7.44 4.36 29.19
CA ALA A 325 -8.51 4.23 28.18
C ALA A 325 -8.59 2.79 27.62
N PHE A 326 -7.44 2.16 27.33
CA PHE A 326 -7.39 0.77 26.90
C PHE A 326 -7.98 -0.19 27.96
N LEU A 327 -7.76 0.03 29.25
CA LEU A 327 -8.30 -0.81 30.32
C LEU A 327 -9.83 -0.69 30.43
N PHE A 328 -10.38 0.51 30.21
CA PHE A 328 -11.83 0.74 30.26
C PHE A 328 -12.57 0.29 29.01
N LEU A 329 -11.88 0.18 27.85
CA LEU A 329 -12.49 -0.33 26.62
C LEU A 329 -12.72 -1.84 26.72
N ASP A 330 -13.99 -2.26 26.71
CA ASP A 330 -14.34 -3.66 26.70
C ASP A 330 -14.00 -4.32 25.34
N SER A 331 -13.35 -5.49 25.37
CA SER A 331 -12.99 -6.23 24.14
C SER A 331 -14.20 -6.69 23.36
N SER A 332 -15.32 -6.94 24.03
CA SER A 332 -16.55 -7.39 23.38
C SER A 332 -17.14 -6.32 22.47
N TRP A 333 -16.90 -5.04 22.77
CA TRP A 333 -17.32 -3.91 21.94
C TRP A 333 -16.47 -3.82 20.66
N LEU A 334 -15.17 -3.98 20.79
CA LEU A 334 -14.23 -4.00 19.66
C LEU A 334 -14.47 -5.17 18.71
N ASP A 335 -14.83 -6.34 19.23
CA ASP A 335 -15.13 -7.53 18.44
C ASP A 335 -16.36 -7.36 17.54
N LYS A 336 -17.27 -6.45 17.92
CA LYS A 336 -18.44 -6.13 17.11
C LYS A 336 -18.12 -5.26 15.90
N TRP A 337 -17.07 -4.43 15.98
CA TRP A 337 -16.74 -3.44 14.95
C TRP A 337 -15.57 -3.84 14.05
N LEU A 338 -14.63 -4.63 14.58
CA LEU A 338 -13.50 -5.13 13.82
C LEU A 338 -13.83 -6.50 13.28
N VAL A 339 -13.75 -6.69 11.98
CA VAL A 339 -13.69 -8.04 11.39
C VAL A 339 -12.35 -8.63 11.78
N THR A 340 -12.35 -9.36 12.86
CA THR A 340 -11.27 -10.27 13.23
C THR A 340 -11.43 -11.64 12.59
N ASP A 341 -12.08 -11.70 11.46
CA ASP A 341 -11.90 -12.85 10.59
C ASP A 341 -10.50 -12.67 9.92
N LEU A 342 -9.48 -12.74 10.75
CA LEU A 342 -8.48 -13.76 10.50
C LEU A 342 -9.31 -15.00 10.28
N PRO A 343 -9.42 -15.55 9.06
CA PRO A 343 -10.06 -16.84 8.92
C PRO A 343 -9.43 -17.67 10.00
N ASP A 344 -10.30 -18.14 10.91
CA ASP A 344 -9.91 -19.14 11.87
C ASP A 344 -9.01 -20.08 11.08
N ARG A 345 -7.82 -20.34 11.56
CA ARG A 345 -6.81 -21.13 10.84
C ARG A 345 -7.37 -22.45 10.27
N SER A 346 -8.64 -22.73 10.59
CA SER A 346 -9.43 -23.88 10.19
C SER A 346 -10.20 -23.72 8.85
N ASP A 347 -10.60 -22.50 8.40
CA ASP A 347 -11.55 -22.38 7.27
C ASP A 347 -10.98 -21.81 5.94
N ASN A 348 -9.73 -21.36 5.92
CA ASN A 348 -9.00 -21.06 4.69
C ASN A 348 -7.70 -21.85 4.61
N THR A 349 -7.78 -23.08 4.92
CA THR A 349 -6.82 -24.02 4.41
C THR A 349 -7.26 -24.44 2.99
N LEU A 350 -7.10 -23.55 2.04
CA LEU A 350 -6.35 -24.02 0.88
C LEU A 350 -5.17 -24.72 1.53
N PRO A 351 -5.06 -26.04 1.45
CA PRO A 351 -4.06 -26.77 2.20
C PRO A 351 -2.74 -26.08 1.96
N LEU A 352 -1.91 -25.92 2.99
CA LEU A 352 -0.61 -25.26 2.87
C LEU A 352 0.12 -25.74 1.61
N SER A 353 -0.13 -26.97 1.21
CA SER A 353 0.27 -27.59 -0.07
C SER A 353 -0.15 -26.77 -1.30
N SER A 354 -1.40 -26.32 -1.43
CA SER A 354 -1.81 -25.55 -2.62
C SER A 354 -1.20 -24.15 -2.65
N ARG A 355 -0.88 -23.57 -1.50
CA ARG A 355 -0.13 -22.31 -1.46
C ARG A 355 1.33 -22.51 -1.86
N LEU A 356 1.94 -23.61 -1.44
CA LEU A 356 3.29 -23.96 -1.84
C LEU A 356 3.35 -24.28 -3.34
N GLN A 357 2.36 -24.99 -3.88
CA GLN A 357 2.23 -25.23 -5.32
C GLN A 357 2.10 -23.93 -6.10
N TYR A 358 1.22 -23.01 -5.65
CA TYR A 358 1.08 -21.71 -6.29
C TYR A 358 2.40 -20.91 -6.27
N MET A 359 3.16 -20.97 -5.16
CA MET A 359 4.48 -20.34 -5.09
C MET A 359 5.48 -21.01 -6.02
N ALA A 360 5.47 -22.35 -6.13
CA ALA A 360 6.33 -23.09 -7.05
C ALA A 360 6.02 -22.73 -8.52
N ASP A 361 4.73 -22.67 -8.88
CA ASP A 361 4.29 -22.26 -10.22
C ASP A 361 4.69 -20.83 -10.55
N ALA A 362 4.61 -19.91 -9.57
CA ALA A 362 5.07 -18.54 -9.74
C ALA A 362 6.59 -18.46 -9.97
N ILE A 363 7.39 -19.23 -9.23
CA ILE A 363 8.85 -19.31 -9.43
C ILE A 363 9.16 -19.89 -10.80
N ARG A 364 8.44 -20.93 -11.23
CA ARG A 364 8.57 -21.51 -12.57
C ARG A 364 8.32 -20.46 -13.65
N SER A 365 7.23 -19.71 -13.55
CA SER A 365 6.91 -18.64 -14.51
C SER A 365 8.03 -17.59 -14.58
N VAL A 366 8.55 -17.14 -13.44
CA VAL A 366 9.69 -16.20 -13.41
C VAL A 366 10.94 -16.79 -14.05
N ARG A 367 11.22 -18.08 -13.84
CA ARG A 367 12.35 -18.78 -14.46
C ARG A 367 12.19 -18.86 -15.98
N GLU A 368 11.01 -19.24 -16.47
CA GLU A 368 10.69 -19.34 -17.90
C GLU A 368 10.76 -17.96 -18.58
N ASP A 369 10.19 -16.93 -17.96
CA ASP A 369 10.24 -15.55 -18.45
C ASP A 369 11.69 -15.02 -18.51
N THR A 370 12.49 -15.32 -17.48
CA THR A 370 13.92 -14.93 -17.44
C THR A 370 14.71 -15.60 -18.55
N ASP A 371 14.43 -16.87 -18.83
CA ASP A 371 15.08 -17.62 -19.90
C ASP A 371 14.64 -17.13 -21.29
N ALA A 372 13.34 -16.84 -21.45
CA ALA A 372 12.78 -16.29 -22.68
C ALA A 372 13.35 -14.90 -23.00
N ILE A 373 13.41 -14.01 -22.01
CA ILE A 373 14.01 -12.67 -22.17
C ILE A 373 15.48 -12.78 -22.58
N ALA A 374 16.20 -13.70 -21.97
CA ALA A 374 17.61 -13.89 -22.27
C ALA A 374 17.87 -14.52 -23.66
N ALA A 375 16.91 -15.25 -24.20
CA ALA A 375 16.99 -15.76 -25.57
C ALA A 375 16.74 -14.65 -26.62
N ILE A 376 15.95 -13.64 -26.25
CA ILE A 376 15.61 -12.48 -27.13
C ILE A 376 16.71 -11.41 -27.07
N LEU A 377 17.43 -11.29 -25.94
CA LEU A 377 18.53 -10.34 -25.82
C LEU A 377 19.60 -10.72 -26.86
N PRO A 378 19.86 -9.86 -27.86
CA PRO A 378 20.87 -10.15 -28.85
C PRO A 378 22.18 -10.39 -28.10
N GLN A 379 22.79 -11.52 -28.36
CA GLN A 379 24.22 -11.74 -28.05
C GLN A 379 25.02 -10.87 -29.01
N GLU A 380 24.84 -9.55 -28.89
CA GLU A 380 25.63 -8.61 -29.66
C GLU A 380 27.09 -8.79 -29.26
N GLU A 381 27.76 -9.62 -30.03
CA GLU A 381 29.18 -9.34 -30.19
C GLU A 381 29.24 -7.88 -30.62
N PRO A 382 30.06 -7.04 -29.95
CA PRO A 382 30.26 -5.68 -30.38
C PRO A 382 30.83 -5.68 -31.80
N THR A 383 29.93 -5.81 -32.78
CA THR A 383 30.18 -5.68 -34.22
C THR A 383 30.24 -4.20 -34.60
N GLY A 384 30.76 -3.37 -33.73
CA GLY A 384 31.27 -2.08 -34.13
C GLY A 384 32.38 -2.37 -35.11
N ASP A 385 32.16 -2.01 -36.37
CA ASP A 385 33.13 -2.13 -37.41
C ASP A 385 34.39 -1.31 -37.02
N ALA A 386 35.27 -1.99 -36.25
CA ALA A 386 36.48 -1.35 -35.70
C ALA A 386 37.29 -0.73 -36.83
N THR A 387 37.27 -1.36 -38.00
CA THR A 387 37.88 -0.84 -39.22
C THR A 387 37.26 0.50 -39.62
N ARG A 388 35.93 0.64 -39.61
CA ARG A 388 35.24 1.86 -39.97
C ARG A 388 35.54 3.02 -39.01
N GLU A 389 35.44 2.78 -37.71
CA GLU A 389 35.70 3.79 -36.68
C GLU A 389 37.16 4.28 -36.73
N VAL A 390 38.11 3.33 -36.89
CA VAL A 390 39.53 3.66 -37.06
C VAL A 390 39.80 4.41 -38.34
N CYS A 391 39.14 4.06 -39.46
CA CYS A 391 39.26 4.75 -40.73
C CYS A 391 38.74 6.20 -40.61
N GLU A 392 37.58 6.39 -40.00
CA GLU A 392 37.01 7.74 -39.81
C GLU A 392 37.94 8.61 -38.94
N THR A 393 38.50 8.04 -37.87
CA THR A 393 39.32 8.79 -36.89
C THR A 393 40.75 9.05 -37.37
N VAL A 394 41.39 8.08 -38.01
CA VAL A 394 42.81 8.18 -38.41
C VAL A 394 42.98 8.65 -39.86
N CYS A 395 42.22 7.99 -40.78
CA CYS A 395 42.36 8.25 -42.20
C CYS A 395 41.55 9.50 -42.63
N GLY A 396 40.45 9.87 -41.93
CA GLY A 396 39.62 11.02 -42.27
C GLY A 396 40.40 12.33 -42.37
N SER A 397 41.40 12.55 -41.51
CA SER A 397 42.27 13.73 -41.48
C SER A 397 43.69 13.49 -42.00
N CYS A 398 43.93 12.41 -42.76
CA CYS A 398 45.25 12.04 -43.25
C CYS A 398 45.53 12.70 -44.62
N ARG A 399 46.72 13.27 -44.78
CA ARG A 399 47.12 13.88 -46.06
C ARG A 399 47.28 12.84 -47.20
N HIS A 400 47.52 11.57 -46.86
CA HIS A 400 47.67 10.50 -47.80
C HIS A 400 46.39 9.66 -48.01
N LYS A 401 45.21 10.19 -47.58
CA LYS A 401 43.93 9.48 -47.67
C LYS A 401 43.62 9.05 -49.10
N LEU A 402 43.76 9.93 -50.09
CA LEU A 402 43.47 9.63 -51.49
C LEU A 402 44.37 8.51 -52.05
N ARG A 403 45.68 8.55 -51.74
CA ARG A 403 46.60 7.50 -52.13
C ARG A 403 46.23 6.15 -51.58
N CYS A 404 45.88 6.04 -50.30
CA CYS A 404 45.55 4.77 -49.67
C CYS A 404 44.16 4.25 -50.10
N TRP A 405 43.15 5.14 -50.20
CA TRP A 405 41.76 4.71 -50.42
C TRP A 405 41.28 4.82 -51.85
N GLU A 406 42.07 5.39 -52.76
CA GLU A 406 41.76 5.44 -54.19
C GLU A 406 42.79 4.63 -55.00
N SER A 407 44.10 4.92 -54.84
CA SER A 407 45.11 4.28 -55.67
C SER A 407 45.53 2.87 -55.16
N ALA A 408 45.55 2.64 -53.83
CA ALA A 408 45.94 1.38 -53.19
C ALA A 408 44.82 0.80 -52.32
N TYR A 409 43.58 0.83 -52.80
CA TYR A 409 42.39 0.46 -52.03
C TYR A 409 42.44 -0.98 -51.53
N GLU A 410 42.69 -1.95 -52.41
CA GLU A 410 42.70 -3.38 -52.06
C GLU A 410 43.79 -3.75 -51.06
N GLU A 411 44.97 -3.15 -51.19
CA GLU A 411 46.09 -3.37 -50.26
C GLU A 411 45.76 -2.77 -48.89
N THR A 412 45.23 -1.56 -48.86
CA THR A 412 44.82 -0.87 -47.65
C THR A 412 43.71 -1.68 -46.94
N LEU A 413 42.67 -2.09 -47.64
CA LEU A 413 41.56 -2.85 -47.10
C LEU A 413 42.02 -4.22 -46.54
N THR A 414 42.88 -4.90 -47.27
CA THR A 414 43.47 -6.18 -46.85
C THR A 414 44.31 -5.99 -45.60
N GLY A 415 45.08 -4.92 -45.49
CA GLY A 415 45.82 -4.57 -44.28
C GLY A 415 44.90 -4.32 -43.08
N PHE A 416 43.82 -3.60 -43.27
CA PHE A 416 42.83 -3.39 -42.18
C PHE A 416 42.14 -4.67 -41.77
N ARG A 417 41.73 -5.53 -42.71
CA ARG A 417 41.14 -6.87 -42.41
C ARG A 417 42.09 -7.76 -41.62
N LYS A 418 43.40 -7.74 -41.98
CA LYS A 418 44.44 -8.47 -41.26
C LYS A 418 44.58 -7.93 -39.81
N MET A 419 44.56 -6.63 -39.62
CA MET A 419 44.56 -6.05 -38.28
C MET A 419 43.29 -6.42 -37.47
N GLU A 420 42.14 -6.45 -38.13
CA GLU A 420 40.87 -6.82 -37.50
C GLU A 420 40.85 -8.32 -37.10
N SER A 421 41.41 -9.21 -37.91
CA SER A 421 41.53 -10.64 -37.55
C SER A 421 42.45 -10.88 -36.36
N HIS A 422 43.36 -9.97 -36.07
CA HIS A 422 44.26 -10.01 -34.91
C HIS A 422 43.78 -9.21 -33.70
N LEU A 423 42.51 -8.76 -33.66
CA LEU A 423 41.90 -8.09 -32.49
C LEU A 423 41.87 -8.94 -31.21
N GLY A 424 42.25 -10.23 -31.31
CA GLY A 424 42.46 -11.10 -30.13
C GLY A 424 43.79 -10.86 -29.40
N ALA A 425 44.80 -10.29 -30.08
CA ALA A 425 46.13 -10.05 -29.53
C ALA A 425 46.21 -8.73 -28.75
N ASP A 426 47.10 -8.65 -27.76
CA ASP A 426 47.30 -7.45 -26.95
C ASP A 426 47.82 -6.28 -27.77
N GLN A 427 48.67 -6.56 -28.74
CA GLN A 427 49.16 -5.60 -29.71
C GLN A 427 49.05 -6.21 -31.10
N PRO A 428 48.08 -5.77 -31.91
CA PRO A 428 47.97 -6.27 -33.27
C PRO A 428 49.20 -5.88 -34.08
N PRO A 429 49.85 -6.85 -34.76
CA PRO A 429 50.99 -6.57 -35.61
C PRO A 429 50.54 -5.66 -36.76
N ILE A 430 51.41 -4.75 -37.16
CA ILE A 430 51.13 -3.96 -38.37
C ILE A 430 51.46 -4.82 -39.58
N PRO A 431 50.48 -5.11 -40.46
CA PRO A 431 50.72 -5.88 -41.68
C PRO A 431 51.63 -5.12 -42.64
N GLU A 432 52.34 -5.87 -43.49
CA GLU A 432 53.26 -5.28 -44.48
C GLU A 432 52.57 -4.30 -45.39
N GLU A 433 51.30 -4.52 -45.73
CA GLU A 433 50.48 -3.64 -46.55
C GLU A 433 50.29 -2.26 -45.95
N LEU A 434 50.36 -2.15 -44.63
CA LEU A 434 50.23 -0.87 -43.88
C LEU A 434 51.57 -0.35 -43.36
N ALA A 435 52.70 -0.97 -43.72
CA ALA A 435 54.02 -0.52 -43.29
C ALA A 435 54.35 0.91 -43.69
N HIS A 436 53.82 1.34 -44.84
CA HIS A 436 53.99 2.69 -45.37
C HIS A 436 53.08 3.76 -44.76
N CYS A 437 52.19 3.38 -43.85
CA CYS A 437 51.28 4.30 -43.22
C CYS A 437 52.03 5.30 -42.31
N SER A 438 51.89 6.62 -42.59
CA SER A 438 52.52 7.67 -41.79
C SER A 438 51.97 7.80 -40.36
N ARG A 439 50.80 7.20 -40.09
CA ARG A 439 50.12 7.23 -38.80
C ARG A 439 49.96 5.82 -38.17
N LYS A 440 50.88 4.92 -38.54
CA LYS A 440 50.84 3.47 -38.14
C LYS A 440 50.74 3.27 -36.63
N GLU A 441 51.42 4.10 -35.79
CA GLU A 441 51.38 3.97 -34.34
C GLU A 441 50.01 4.40 -33.75
N ARG A 442 49.40 5.43 -34.32
CA ARG A 442 48.07 5.83 -33.92
C ARG A 442 47.00 4.83 -34.31
N LEU A 443 47.20 4.21 -35.49
CA LEU A 443 46.36 3.13 -35.98
C LEU A 443 46.49 1.89 -35.07
N ARG A 444 47.70 1.47 -34.68
CA ARG A 444 47.93 0.40 -33.71
C ARG A 444 47.29 0.71 -32.37
N ALA A 445 47.45 1.92 -31.83
CA ALA A 445 46.90 2.28 -30.54
C ALA A 445 45.35 2.22 -30.51
N LEU A 446 44.68 2.62 -31.61
CA LEU A 446 43.21 2.52 -31.68
C LEU A 446 42.75 1.09 -31.81
N PHE A 447 43.38 0.27 -32.63
CA PHE A 447 43.06 -1.16 -32.71
C PHE A 447 43.32 -1.88 -31.40
N SER A 448 44.40 -1.54 -30.67
CA SER A 448 44.64 -2.09 -29.30
C SER A 448 43.54 -1.70 -28.32
N ARG A 449 43.04 -0.48 -28.41
CA ARG A 449 41.92 0.00 -27.58
C ARG A 449 40.61 -0.76 -27.91
N HIS A 450 40.32 -0.98 -29.20
CA HIS A 450 39.17 -1.78 -29.64
C HIS A 450 39.33 -3.23 -29.17
N ALA A 451 40.53 -3.84 -29.29
CA ALA A 451 40.83 -5.19 -28.80
C ALA A 451 40.60 -5.30 -27.29
N ALA A 452 41.05 -4.30 -26.51
CA ALA A 452 40.85 -4.28 -25.07
C ALA A 452 39.35 -4.12 -24.69
N ASN A 453 38.62 -3.26 -25.38
CA ASN A 453 37.18 -3.08 -25.18
C ASN A 453 36.39 -4.36 -25.55
N ARG A 454 36.72 -5.01 -26.65
CA ARG A 454 36.11 -6.27 -27.09
C ARG A 454 36.37 -7.39 -26.08
N ARG A 455 37.60 -7.52 -25.55
CA ARG A 455 37.89 -8.48 -24.47
C ARG A 455 37.11 -8.19 -23.21
N LYS A 456 37.04 -6.93 -22.80
CA LYS A 456 36.26 -6.52 -21.63
C LYS A 456 34.76 -6.83 -21.82
N ALA A 457 34.21 -6.54 -22.99
CA ALA A 457 32.82 -6.86 -23.33
C ALA A 457 32.55 -8.39 -23.29
N ARG A 458 33.45 -9.20 -23.90
CA ARG A 458 33.35 -10.68 -23.85
C ARG A 458 33.47 -11.21 -22.43
N PHE A 459 34.36 -10.66 -21.62
CA PHE A 459 34.48 -11.05 -20.21
C PHE A 459 33.22 -10.72 -19.40
N LEU A 460 32.65 -9.53 -19.60
CA LEU A 460 31.40 -9.14 -18.95
C LEU A 460 30.23 -10.02 -19.42
N ALA A 461 30.13 -10.28 -20.72
CA ALA A 461 29.11 -11.17 -21.27
C ALA A 461 29.22 -12.60 -20.72
N ALA A 462 30.44 -13.17 -20.64
CA ALA A 462 30.66 -14.47 -20.03
C ALA A 462 30.25 -14.50 -18.55
N ARG A 463 30.61 -13.46 -17.80
CA ARG A 463 30.27 -13.37 -16.37
C ARG A 463 28.77 -13.16 -16.14
N THR A 464 28.08 -12.40 -16.98
CA THR A 464 26.62 -12.28 -16.92
C THR A 464 25.93 -13.59 -17.28
N ALA A 465 26.43 -14.33 -18.26
CA ALA A 465 25.92 -15.65 -18.60
C ALA A 465 26.10 -16.65 -17.44
N GLU A 466 27.28 -16.67 -16.81
CA GLU A 466 27.54 -17.50 -15.63
C GLU A 466 26.61 -17.14 -14.46
N SER A 467 26.49 -15.86 -14.13
CA SER A 467 25.59 -15.41 -13.07
C SER A 467 24.14 -15.78 -13.35
N ARG A 468 23.72 -15.75 -14.61
CA ARG A 468 22.38 -16.15 -15.04
C ARG A 468 22.17 -17.66 -14.84
N THR A 469 23.11 -18.50 -15.25
CA THR A 469 22.98 -19.96 -15.05
C THR A 469 22.85 -20.31 -13.58
N VAL A 470 23.67 -19.72 -12.72
CA VAL A 470 23.58 -19.90 -11.26
C VAL A 470 22.21 -19.46 -10.72
N LEU A 471 21.69 -18.34 -11.19
CA LEU A 471 20.36 -17.84 -10.75
C LEU A 471 19.23 -18.78 -11.20
N LEU A 472 19.28 -19.28 -12.44
CA LEU A 472 18.28 -20.24 -12.95
C LEU A 472 18.34 -21.56 -12.20
N GLU A 473 19.53 -22.05 -11.84
CA GLU A 473 19.70 -23.24 -11.01
C GLU A 473 19.16 -23.04 -9.58
N GLN A 474 19.37 -21.86 -8.98
CA GLN A 474 18.82 -21.54 -7.67
C GLN A 474 17.28 -21.46 -7.69
N LEU A 475 16.70 -20.89 -8.75
CA LEU A 475 15.24 -20.85 -8.92
C LEU A 475 14.68 -22.27 -9.11
N ALA A 476 15.34 -23.13 -9.90
CA ALA A 476 14.93 -24.51 -10.08
C ALA A 476 15.00 -25.29 -8.75
N ALA A 477 16.08 -25.15 -7.99
CA ALA A 477 16.21 -25.79 -6.69
C ALA A 477 15.14 -25.29 -5.68
N ALA A 478 14.79 -24.02 -5.71
CA ALA A 478 13.70 -23.47 -4.88
C ALA A 478 12.33 -24.02 -5.29
N GLU A 479 12.06 -24.16 -6.60
CA GLU A 479 10.86 -24.78 -7.15
C GLU A 479 10.74 -26.23 -6.67
N ASP A 480 11.79 -27.02 -6.82
CA ASP A 480 11.83 -28.42 -6.39
C ASP A 480 11.62 -28.57 -4.88
N LEU A 481 12.24 -27.71 -4.07
CA LEU A 481 12.07 -27.71 -2.63
C LEU A 481 10.61 -27.42 -2.22
N LEU A 482 9.97 -26.46 -2.90
CA LEU A 482 8.56 -26.13 -2.63
C LEU A 482 7.63 -27.27 -3.05
N HIS A 483 7.88 -27.93 -4.18
CA HIS A 483 7.13 -29.11 -4.59
C HIS A 483 7.33 -30.28 -3.61
N ALA A 484 8.56 -30.60 -3.25
CA ALA A 484 8.85 -31.64 -2.28
C ALA A 484 8.21 -31.37 -0.92
N THR A 485 8.25 -30.10 -0.47
CA THR A 485 7.60 -29.69 0.79
C THR A 485 6.08 -29.77 0.67
N SER A 486 5.50 -29.39 -0.47
CA SER A 486 4.07 -29.53 -0.75
C SER A 486 3.64 -30.99 -0.70
N ASP A 487 4.39 -31.89 -1.32
CA ASP A 487 4.10 -33.33 -1.36
C ASP A 487 4.21 -34.00 0.02
N HIS A 488 5.18 -33.56 0.83
CA HIS A 488 5.29 -34.01 2.22
C HIS A 488 4.17 -33.47 3.13
N LEU A 489 3.62 -32.29 2.80
CA LEU A 489 2.48 -31.68 3.48
C LEU A 489 1.13 -32.18 2.95
N HIS A 490 1.09 -33.03 1.92
CA HIS A 490 -0.08 -33.84 1.59
C HIS A 490 -0.30 -34.86 2.71
N ILE A 491 -0.67 -34.32 3.87
CA ILE A 491 -1.35 -35.06 4.94
C ILE A 491 -2.55 -35.70 4.25
N ARG A 492 -2.59 -37.02 4.25
CA ARG A 492 -3.62 -37.77 3.53
C ARG A 492 -4.98 -37.34 4.03
N TYR A 493 -5.65 -36.49 3.26
CA TYR A 493 -7.05 -36.17 3.49
C TYR A 493 -7.88 -37.40 3.17
N SER A 494 -8.48 -37.98 4.18
CA SER A 494 -9.40 -39.10 3.98
C SER A 494 -10.81 -38.56 3.81
N SER A 495 -11.27 -38.47 2.58
CA SER A 495 -12.64 -38.06 2.25
C SER A 495 -13.69 -38.97 2.89
N GLU A 496 -13.46 -40.27 2.93
CA GLU A 496 -14.37 -41.23 3.56
C GLU A 496 -14.49 -41.06 5.09
N LEU A 497 -13.36 -40.82 5.75
CA LEU A 497 -13.34 -40.55 7.20
C LEU A 497 -14.00 -39.21 7.52
N SER A 498 -13.76 -38.20 6.69
CA SER A 498 -14.36 -36.87 6.83
C SER A 498 -15.89 -36.92 6.71
N ASP A 499 -16.42 -37.60 5.71
CA ASP A 499 -17.86 -37.81 5.55
C ASP A 499 -18.48 -38.67 6.65
N THR A 500 -17.74 -39.63 7.20
CA THR A 500 -18.19 -40.46 8.30
C THR A 500 -18.26 -39.67 9.60
N VAL A 501 -17.25 -38.84 9.88
CA VAL A 501 -17.24 -37.94 11.04
C VAL A 501 -18.35 -36.90 10.92
N ARG A 502 -18.54 -36.30 9.73
CA ARG A 502 -19.64 -35.36 9.48
C ARG A 502 -21.01 -35.98 9.75
N ARG A 503 -21.26 -37.18 9.21
CA ARG A 503 -22.55 -37.91 9.45
C ARG A 503 -22.76 -38.22 10.94
N LYS A 504 -21.72 -38.62 11.67
CA LYS A 504 -21.81 -38.85 13.10
C LYS A 504 -22.08 -37.58 13.89
N LEU A 505 -21.41 -36.46 13.57
CA LEU A 505 -21.66 -35.17 14.21
C LEU A 505 -23.12 -34.72 14.01
N LEU A 506 -23.62 -34.81 12.77
CA LEU A 506 -25.03 -34.52 12.47
C LEU A 506 -25.99 -35.42 13.23
N HIS A 507 -25.66 -36.71 13.38
CA HIS A 507 -26.47 -37.67 14.14
C HIS A 507 -26.52 -37.33 15.64
N TYR A 508 -25.45 -36.77 16.18
CA TYR A 508 -25.40 -36.29 17.57
C TYR A 508 -25.97 -34.88 17.77
N GLY A 509 -26.57 -34.28 16.71
CA GLY A 509 -27.23 -32.98 16.81
C GLY A 509 -26.30 -31.77 16.73
N TYR A 510 -25.03 -31.96 16.33
CA TYR A 510 -24.11 -30.86 16.08
C TYR A 510 -24.24 -30.41 14.61
N PRO A 511 -24.73 -29.19 14.34
CA PRO A 511 -24.78 -28.66 12.96
C PRO A 511 -23.36 -28.46 12.46
N CYS A 512 -22.98 -29.23 11.46
CA CYS A 512 -21.65 -29.22 10.87
C CYS A 512 -21.77 -29.21 9.35
N ASP A 513 -21.35 -28.12 8.69
CA ASP A 513 -21.40 -27.98 7.24
C ASP A 513 -20.29 -28.76 6.55
N SER A 514 -19.11 -28.88 7.20
CA SER A 514 -17.97 -29.66 6.71
C SER A 514 -17.17 -30.23 7.88
N ALA A 515 -16.59 -31.41 7.71
CA ALA A 515 -15.63 -32.02 8.62
C ALA A 515 -14.41 -32.45 7.81
N ALA A 516 -13.21 -32.20 8.31
CA ALA A 516 -11.97 -32.62 7.66
C ALA A 516 -11.13 -33.47 8.63
N VAL A 517 -10.79 -34.69 8.22
CA VAL A 517 -9.93 -35.59 8.99
C VAL A 517 -8.61 -35.72 8.25
N TYR A 518 -7.55 -35.40 8.96
CA TYR A 518 -6.17 -35.46 8.48
C TYR A 518 -5.44 -36.61 9.19
N HIS A 519 -4.66 -37.37 8.42
CA HIS A 519 -3.79 -38.45 8.93
C HIS A 519 -2.35 -37.99 8.93
#